data_fb30538449f274cfc8456bd511cafc71
#
_entry.id   fb30538449f274cfc8456bd511cafc71
#
_cell.length_a   1.000
_cell.length_b   1.000
_cell.length_c   1.000
_cell.angle_alpha   90.00
_cell.angle_beta   90.00
_cell.angle_gamma   90.00
#
_symmetry.space_group_name_H-M   'P 1'
#
loop_
_entity.id
_entity.type
_entity.pdbx_description
1 polymer ?
#
loop_
_entity_poly.entity_id
_entity_poly.type
_entity_poly.pdbx_seq_one_letter_code
_entity_poly.pdbx_strand_id
1 'polypeptide(L)'
;MAQAEENLSKLATSVITLKKSSQHRIITNDSKNRNLQLNVVDGFIRLFCVNESKNNSTESTLALIHSGTVSSFSWNNHRRLMIEALEASKVEFNPKERPINTHHFLENWMLDLYEIKQPADSLERLIKLFLLLAKSNNDQDRTPRQTLISGLSHRRIGEIISSTRPTISRHLGWMQRQKLIEVDITTKTMRLNLVQLQAKQDELFAQPRPHLH
;
A
#
# COMPACT_ATOMS: atom_id res chain seq x y z
N MET A 1 -2.05 16.44 -24.83
CA MET A 1 -2.25 15.44 -23.76
C MET A 1 -3.69 14.98 -23.82
N ALA A 2 -3.97 14.05 -24.72
CA ALA A 2 -5.28 13.44 -24.89
C ALA A 2 -5.01 12.10 -25.57
N GLN A 3 -4.96 11.01 -24.79
CA GLN A 3 -5.08 9.63 -25.27
C GLN A 3 -4.83 8.70 -24.08
N ALA A 4 -5.88 8.22 -23.50
CA ALA A 4 -6.18 6.90 -22.98
C ALA A 4 -7.46 6.93 -22.12
N GLU A 5 -8.53 7.52 -22.65
CA GLU A 5 -9.88 7.20 -22.16
C GLU A 5 -10.39 6.03 -23.01
N GLU A 6 -9.93 4.84 -22.70
CA GLU A 6 -10.54 3.63 -23.23
C GLU A 6 -11.77 3.29 -22.40
N ASN A 7 -12.92 3.50 -23.00
CA ASN A 7 -14.25 3.21 -22.50
C ASN A 7 -14.40 1.72 -22.15
N LEU A 8 -14.29 1.37 -20.88
CA LEU A 8 -14.71 0.08 -20.34
C LEU A 8 -16.25 0.01 -20.22
N SER A 9 -16.93 -0.02 -21.36
CA SER A 9 -18.39 -0.08 -21.45
C SER A 9 -18.92 -1.49 -21.69
N LYS A 10 -18.41 -2.52 -21.03
CA LYS A 10 -19.07 -3.85 -20.91
C LYS A 10 -18.50 -4.55 -19.69
N LEU A 11 -19.33 -5.30 -18.97
CA LEU A 11 -19.03 -6.21 -17.84
C LEU A 11 -18.03 -7.33 -18.20
N ALA A 12 -16.92 -7.00 -18.81
CA ALA A 12 -15.87 -7.94 -19.17
C ALA A 12 -14.70 -7.82 -18.18
N THR A 13 -14.16 -8.95 -17.78
CA THR A 13 -12.86 -9.02 -17.09
C THR A 13 -11.84 -8.24 -17.90
N SER A 14 -11.26 -7.22 -17.32
CA SER A 14 -10.21 -6.44 -17.96
C SER A 14 -8.86 -6.75 -17.31
N VAL A 15 -7.86 -7.01 -18.16
CA VAL A 15 -6.48 -7.22 -17.73
C VAL A 15 -5.66 -6.00 -18.14
N ILE A 16 -5.00 -5.38 -17.18
CA ILE A 16 -4.17 -4.20 -17.42
C ILE A 16 -2.73 -4.51 -17.05
N THR A 17 -1.82 -4.19 -17.95
CA THR A 17 -0.37 -4.24 -17.67
C THR A 17 0.11 -2.81 -17.39
N LEU A 18 0.68 -2.62 -16.22
CA LEU A 18 1.14 -1.33 -15.74
C LEU A 18 2.67 -1.31 -15.65
N LYS A 19 3.29 -0.28 -16.21
CA LYS A 19 4.72 -0.01 -16.01
C LYS A 19 4.94 0.57 -14.61
N LYS A 20 6.11 0.35 -14.03
CA LYS A 20 6.50 0.95 -12.74
C LYS A 20 6.23 2.46 -12.72
N SER A 21 5.66 2.95 -11.63
CA SER A 21 5.26 4.35 -11.40
C SER A 21 4.14 4.87 -12.30
N SER A 22 3.52 4.03 -13.14
CA SER A 22 2.32 4.42 -13.88
C SER A 22 1.11 4.43 -12.95
N GLN A 23 0.19 5.36 -13.21
CA GLN A 23 -1.07 5.46 -12.50
C GLN A 23 -2.22 5.15 -13.46
N HIS A 24 -3.22 4.46 -12.97
CA HIS A 24 -4.41 4.13 -13.74
C HIS A 24 -5.66 4.43 -12.90
N ARG A 25 -6.64 5.07 -13.53
CA ARG A 25 -7.94 5.34 -12.91
C ARG A 25 -8.85 4.12 -13.06
N ILE A 26 -9.39 3.64 -11.96
CA ILE A 26 -10.47 2.65 -12.00
C ILE A 26 -11.76 3.40 -12.30
N ILE A 27 -12.27 3.25 -13.52
CA ILE A 27 -13.52 3.87 -13.94
C ILE A 27 -14.63 2.86 -13.69
N THR A 28 -15.58 3.22 -12.85
CA THR A 28 -16.83 2.50 -12.70
C THR A 28 -17.92 3.29 -13.40
N ASN A 29 -18.43 2.76 -14.51
CA ASN A 29 -19.33 3.49 -15.41
C ASN A 29 -20.75 3.73 -14.90
N ASP A 30 -21.07 3.38 -13.65
CA ASP A 30 -22.42 3.56 -13.11
C ASP A 30 -22.45 4.32 -11.78
N SER A 31 -23.48 5.13 -11.65
CA SER A 31 -23.81 5.92 -10.44
C SER A 31 -24.24 5.08 -9.22
N LYS A 32 -24.21 3.75 -9.31
CA LYS A 32 -24.58 2.83 -8.22
C LYS A 32 -23.35 2.20 -7.63
N ASN A 33 -23.38 1.93 -6.31
CA ASN A 33 -22.35 1.17 -5.62
C ASN A 33 -22.00 -0.09 -6.41
N ARG A 34 -20.71 -0.27 -6.73
CA ARG A 34 -20.25 -1.44 -7.46
C ARG A 34 -19.31 -2.25 -6.61
N ASN A 35 -19.51 -3.56 -6.71
CA ASN A 35 -18.59 -4.53 -6.19
C ASN A 35 -17.49 -4.75 -7.23
N LEU A 36 -16.27 -4.55 -6.81
CA LEU A 36 -15.08 -4.74 -7.62
C LEU A 36 -14.27 -5.90 -7.05
N GLN A 37 -13.85 -6.78 -7.91
CA GLN A 37 -12.82 -7.76 -7.58
C GLN A 37 -11.54 -7.36 -8.32
N LEU A 38 -10.48 -7.23 -7.56
CA LEU A 38 -9.15 -6.89 -8.00
C LEU A 38 -8.24 -8.09 -7.75
N ASN A 39 -7.58 -8.57 -8.80
CA ASN A 39 -6.58 -9.63 -8.71
C ASN A 39 -5.24 -9.07 -9.19
N VAL A 40 -4.24 -9.02 -8.31
CA VAL A 40 -2.87 -8.68 -8.68
C VAL A 40 -2.18 -9.96 -9.09
N VAL A 41 -2.12 -10.19 -10.41
CA VAL A 41 -1.52 -11.41 -11.00
C VAL A 41 0.00 -11.38 -10.82
N ASP A 42 0.61 -10.21 -11.01
CA ASP A 42 2.04 -10.01 -10.90
C ASP A 42 2.37 -8.59 -10.45
N GLY A 43 3.47 -8.41 -9.71
CA GLY A 43 3.99 -7.14 -9.25
C GLY A 43 3.43 -6.66 -7.91
N PHE A 44 3.50 -5.34 -7.70
CA PHE A 44 3.11 -4.67 -6.46
C PHE A 44 2.43 -3.35 -6.76
N ILE A 45 1.25 -3.14 -6.23
CA ILE A 45 0.44 -1.94 -6.49
C ILE A 45 0.05 -1.22 -5.20
N ARG A 46 -0.21 0.07 -5.35
CA ARG A 46 -0.88 0.92 -4.35
C ARG A 46 -2.27 1.26 -4.85
N LEU A 47 -3.28 0.92 -4.07
CA LEU A 47 -4.65 1.39 -4.25
C LEU A 47 -4.82 2.67 -3.44
N PHE A 48 -5.35 3.74 -4.05
CA PHE A 48 -5.53 5.02 -3.39
C PHE A 48 -6.74 5.77 -3.94
N CYS A 49 -7.26 6.69 -3.15
CA CYS A 49 -8.27 7.63 -3.62
C CYS A 49 -7.70 9.05 -3.71
N VAL A 50 -8.25 9.81 -4.65
CA VAL A 50 -7.95 11.24 -4.83
C VAL A 50 -9.14 12.05 -4.37
N ASN A 51 -8.89 12.93 -3.41
CA ASN A 51 -9.84 13.95 -2.99
C ASN A 51 -9.51 15.23 -3.72
N GLU A 52 -10.40 15.68 -4.58
CA GLU A 52 -10.27 16.96 -5.26
C GLU A 52 -10.98 18.05 -4.44
N SER A 53 -10.24 18.99 -3.90
CA SER A 53 -10.79 20.26 -3.43
C SER A 53 -10.41 21.35 -4.45
N LYS A 54 -11.13 22.47 -4.42
CA LYS A 54 -10.96 23.56 -5.41
C LYS A 54 -9.50 24.03 -5.61
N ASN A 55 -8.62 23.83 -4.62
CA ASN A 55 -7.24 24.35 -4.67
C ASN A 55 -6.17 23.28 -4.40
N ASN A 56 -6.53 22.05 -3.98
CA ASN A 56 -5.57 21.00 -3.64
C ASN A 56 -6.14 19.64 -3.96
N SER A 57 -5.35 18.78 -4.59
CA SER A 57 -5.64 17.35 -4.65
C SER A 57 -4.82 16.63 -3.58
N THR A 58 -5.48 15.84 -2.76
CA THR A 58 -4.81 14.99 -1.76
C THR A 58 -5.03 13.53 -2.09
N GLU A 59 -3.95 12.74 -2.01
CA GLU A 59 -4.01 11.30 -2.17
C GLU A 59 -4.11 10.61 -0.81
N SER A 60 -4.99 9.64 -0.70
CA SER A 60 -5.09 8.78 0.48
C SER A 60 -4.88 7.33 0.07
N THR A 61 -3.80 6.71 0.56
CA THR A 61 -3.55 5.28 0.37
C THR A 61 -4.61 4.47 1.10
N LEU A 62 -5.19 3.51 0.39
CA LEU A 62 -6.22 2.61 0.90
C LEU A 62 -5.65 1.21 1.17
N ALA A 63 -4.79 0.71 0.28
CA ALA A 63 -4.14 -0.58 0.42
C ALA A 63 -2.83 -0.64 -0.38
N LEU A 64 -1.96 -1.58 0.00
CA LEU A 64 -0.74 -1.97 -0.70
C LEU A 64 -0.85 -3.47 -1.00
N ILE A 65 -0.91 -3.84 -2.29
CA ILE A 65 -1.35 -5.17 -2.71
C ILE A 65 -0.26 -5.82 -3.55
N HIS A 66 0.22 -6.97 -3.09
CA HIS A 66 1.20 -7.80 -3.79
C HIS A 66 0.53 -8.82 -4.73
N SER A 67 1.33 -9.39 -5.63
CA SER A 67 0.94 -10.51 -6.49
C SER A 67 0.36 -11.68 -5.70
N GLY A 68 -0.58 -12.40 -6.32
CA GLY A 68 -1.28 -13.51 -5.68
C GLY A 68 -2.45 -13.09 -4.78
N THR A 69 -2.65 -11.78 -4.58
CA THR A 69 -3.75 -11.28 -3.74
C THR A 69 -4.99 -11.02 -4.59
N VAL A 70 -6.08 -11.67 -4.23
CA VAL A 70 -7.43 -11.38 -4.75
C VAL A 70 -8.20 -10.61 -3.69
N SER A 71 -8.64 -9.42 -4.01
CA SER A 71 -9.41 -8.57 -3.12
C SER A 71 -10.75 -8.20 -3.73
N SER A 72 -11.80 -8.15 -2.91
CA SER A 72 -13.11 -7.67 -3.33
C SER A 72 -13.57 -6.58 -2.39
N PHE A 73 -14.15 -5.52 -2.94
CA PHE A 73 -14.64 -4.39 -2.16
C PHE A 73 -15.74 -3.65 -2.91
N SER A 74 -16.56 -2.95 -2.17
CA SER A 74 -17.56 -2.04 -2.72
C SER A 74 -16.99 -0.62 -2.77
N TRP A 75 -17.20 0.07 -3.88
CA TRP A 75 -16.76 1.45 -4.05
C TRP A 75 -17.91 2.31 -4.57
N ASN A 76 -18.12 3.46 -3.94
CA ASN A 76 -19.01 4.47 -4.44
C ASN A 76 -18.22 5.54 -5.24
N ASN A 77 -18.84 6.10 -6.27
CA ASN A 77 -18.17 7.00 -7.22
C ASN A 77 -17.92 8.42 -6.69
N HIS A 78 -18.11 8.69 -5.40
CA HIS A 78 -17.89 10.04 -4.86
C HIS A 78 -16.41 10.46 -4.82
N ARG A 79 -15.48 9.50 -4.93
CA ARG A 79 -14.04 9.75 -4.96
C ARG A 79 -13.40 8.96 -6.09
N ARG A 80 -12.40 9.55 -6.73
CA ARG A 80 -11.63 8.84 -7.77
C ARG A 80 -10.79 7.75 -7.14
N LEU A 81 -11.04 6.51 -7.55
CA LEU A 81 -10.23 5.35 -7.17
C LEU A 81 -9.12 5.17 -8.21
N MET A 82 -7.89 5.07 -7.74
CA MET A 82 -6.68 5.01 -8.55
C MET A 82 -5.81 3.84 -8.15
N ILE A 83 -5.08 3.30 -9.10
CA ILE A 83 -3.98 2.36 -8.88
C ILE A 83 -2.68 3.03 -9.31
N GLU A 84 -1.64 2.82 -8.52
CA GLU A 84 -0.25 3.13 -8.87
C GLU A 84 0.55 1.83 -8.87
N ALA A 85 1.23 1.54 -9.95
CA ALA A 85 2.15 0.42 -10.01
C ALA A 85 3.46 0.80 -9.30
N LEU A 86 3.73 0.20 -8.16
CA LEU A 86 4.98 0.37 -7.42
C LEU A 86 6.12 -0.41 -8.09
N GLU A 87 5.76 -1.51 -8.75
CA GLU A 87 6.59 -2.30 -9.68
C GLU A 87 5.85 -2.49 -11.00
N ALA A 88 6.50 -3.03 -12.03
CA ALA A 88 5.80 -3.49 -13.21
C ALA A 88 4.75 -4.53 -12.78
N SER A 89 3.50 -4.30 -13.12
CA SER A 89 2.39 -5.08 -12.55
C SER A 89 1.38 -5.49 -13.60
N LYS A 90 0.77 -6.66 -13.39
CA LYS A 90 -0.37 -7.15 -14.16
C LYS A 90 -1.57 -7.31 -13.23
N VAL A 91 -2.64 -6.63 -13.55
CA VAL A 91 -3.82 -6.53 -12.68
C VAL A 91 -5.07 -6.90 -13.48
N GLU A 92 -5.93 -7.72 -12.88
CA GLU A 92 -7.23 -8.09 -13.43
C GLU A 92 -8.34 -7.44 -12.63
N PHE A 93 -9.32 -6.89 -13.33
CA PHE A 93 -10.52 -6.30 -12.76
C PHE A 93 -11.72 -7.13 -13.18
N ASN A 94 -12.48 -7.57 -12.20
CA ASN A 94 -13.75 -8.24 -12.39
C ASN A 94 -14.86 -7.45 -11.69
N PRO A 95 -15.73 -6.74 -12.40
CA PRO A 95 -16.93 -6.21 -11.81
C PRO A 95 -17.84 -7.37 -11.40
N LYS A 96 -18.37 -7.33 -10.19
CA LYS A 96 -19.25 -8.35 -9.64
C LYS A 96 -20.63 -7.75 -9.37
N GLU A 97 -21.68 -8.45 -9.77
CA GLU A 97 -23.06 -8.01 -9.49
C GLU A 97 -23.44 -8.16 -8.01
N ARG A 98 -22.82 -9.11 -7.31
CA ARG A 98 -23.05 -9.36 -5.89
C ARG A 98 -21.77 -9.20 -5.09
N PRO A 99 -21.85 -8.67 -3.86
CA PRO A 99 -20.69 -8.69 -2.98
C PRO A 99 -20.29 -10.16 -2.77
N ILE A 100 -19.09 -10.50 -3.18
CA ILE A 100 -18.50 -11.76 -2.74
C ILE A 100 -18.24 -11.56 -1.25
N ASN A 101 -18.64 -12.52 -0.45
CA ASN A 101 -18.44 -12.52 1.01
C ASN A 101 -16.95 -12.65 1.36
N THR A 102 -16.14 -11.78 0.79
CA THR A 102 -14.71 -11.69 1.05
C THR A 102 -14.54 -10.57 2.06
N HIS A 103 -14.45 -11.01 3.32
CA HIS A 103 -13.72 -10.34 4.38
C HIS A 103 -13.32 -8.89 4.03
N HIS A 104 -13.88 -7.95 4.67
CA HIS A 104 -13.56 -6.52 4.82
C HIS A 104 -12.11 -6.12 4.46
N PHE A 105 -11.61 -6.57 3.27
CA PHE A 105 -10.21 -6.43 2.85
C PHE A 105 -9.77 -4.97 2.90
N LEU A 106 -10.57 -4.10 2.29
CA LEU A 106 -10.23 -2.69 2.22
C LEU A 106 -10.38 -2.02 3.57
N GLU A 107 -11.40 -2.39 4.33
CA GLU A 107 -11.64 -1.90 5.69
C GLU A 107 -10.49 -2.27 6.62
N ASN A 108 -10.02 -3.51 6.58
CA ASN A 108 -8.88 -3.96 7.38
C ASN A 108 -7.61 -3.18 7.02
N TRP A 109 -7.31 -3.01 5.72
CA TRP A 109 -6.18 -2.20 5.28
C TRP A 109 -6.29 -0.74 5.75
N MET A 110 -7.48 -0.15 5.66
CA MET A 110 -7.70 1.22 6.12
C MET A 110 -7.52 1.36 7.63
N LEU A 111 -7.98 0.37 8.42
CA LEU A 111 -7.76 0.35 9.86
C LEU A 111 -6.27 0.19 10.20
N ASP A 112 -5.57 -0.76 9.57
CA ASP A 112 -4.13 -0.95 9.77
C ASP A 112 -3.34 0.34 9.42
N LEU A 113 -3.65 0.99 8.30
CA LEU A 113 -3.02 2.26 7.90
C LEU A 113 -3.39 3.42 8.84
N TYR A 114 -4.59 3.42 9.41
CA TYR A 114 -4.99 4.39 10.44
C TYR A 114 -4.19 4.17 11.72
N GLU A 115 -4.10 2.94 12.21
CA GLU A 115 -3.32 2.58 13.41
C GLU A 115 -1.84 2.90 13.27
N ILE A 116 -1.26 2.71 12.06
CA ILE A 116 0.12 3.10 11.76
C ILE A 116 0.35 4.60 11.98
N LYS A 117 -0.64 5.44 11.72
CA LYS A 117 -0.51 6.90 11.82
C LYS A 117 -0.70 7.45 13.25
N GLN A 118 -1.20 6.63 14.19
CA GLN A 118 -1.49 7.07 15.56
C GLN A 118 -0.23 7.43 16.39
N PRO A 119 0.90 6.68 16.32
CA PRO A 119 2.07 7.05 17.08
C PRO A 119 2.60 8.44 16.72
N ALA A 120 3.07 9.19 17.73
CA ALA A 120 3.71 10.49 17.50
C ALA A 120 5.06 10.33 16.78
N ASP A 121 5.81 9.27 17.10
CA ASP A 121 7.12 9.01 16.51
C ASP A 121 7.00 8.40 15.11
N SER A 122 7.68 9.03 14.16
CA SER A 122 7.71 8.58 12.76
C SER A 122 8.54 7.31 12.55
N LEU A 123 9.48 6.97 13.44
CA LEU A 123 10.20 5.71 13.40
C LEU A 123 9.28 4.54 13.77
N GLU A 124 8.47 4.70 14.83
CA GLU A 124 7.47 3.71 15.22
C GLU A 124 6.47 3.46 14.07
N ARG A 125 5.97 4.54 13.44
CA ARG A 125 5.09 4.44 12.26
C ARG A 125 5.74 3.68 11.10
N LEU A 126 7.03 3.91 10.85
CA LEU A 126 7.79 3.23 9.80
C LEU A 126 7.96 1.73 10.09
N ILE A 127 8.27 1.36 11.33
CA ILE A 127 8.39 -0.03 11.75
C ILE A 127 7.05 -0.76 11.59
N LYS A 128 5.95 -0.16 12.04
CA LYS A 128 4.59 -0.71 11.87
C LYS A 128 4.24 -0.92 10.40
N LEU A 129 4.56 0.04 9.53
CA LEU A 129 4.33 -0.13 8.09
C LEU A 129 5.12 -1.33 7.53
N PHE A 130 6.38 -1.48 7.92
CA PHE A 130 7.19 -2.60 7.42
C PHE A 130 6.69 -3.96 7.91
N LEU A 131 6.24 -4.06 9.15
CA LEU A 131 5.64 -5.28 9.69
C LEU A 131 4.30 -5.60 9.02
N LEU A 132 3.48 -4.59 8.72
CA LEU A 132 2.24 -4.78 7.95
C LEU A 132 2.53 -5.31 6.54
N LEU A 133 3.51 -4.72 5.84
CA LEU A 133 3.92 -5.17 4.51
C LEU A 133 4.47 -6.61 4.53
N ALA A 134 5.23 -6.95 5.56
CA ALA A 134 5.74 -8.31 5.73
C ALA A 134 4.61 -9.33 5.94
N LYS A 135 3.61 -8.96 6.73
CA LYS A 135 2.41 -9.80 6.98
C LYS A 135 1.59 -10.01 5.70
N SER A 136 1.46 -8.97 4.87
CA SER A 136 0.67 -9.04 3.64
C SER A 136 1.41 -9.73 2.48
N ASN A 137 2.74 -9.83 2.56
CA ASN A 137 3.61 -10.45 1.54
C ASN A 137 3.94 -11.92 1.89
N ASN A 138 2.97 -12.66 2.45
CA ASN A 138 3.13 -14.07 2.77
C ASN A 138 3.24 -14.93 1.48
N ASP A 139 4.35 -14.81 0.77
CA ASP A 139 4.83 -15.82 -0.15
C ASP A 139 5.16 -17.08 0.67
N GLN A 140 4.40 -18.14 0.46
CA GLN A 140 4.47 -19.42 1.21
C GLN A 140 5.85 -20.11 1.11
N ASP A 141 6.74 -19.62 0.26
CA ASP A 141 8.06 -20.24 -0.03
C ASP A 141 9.26 -19.54 0.63
N ARG A 142 9.07 -18.46 1.37
CA ARG A 142 10.20 -17.72 1.99
C ARG A 142 10.28 -17.97 3.49
N THR A 143 11.51 -18.17 3.95
CA THR A 143 11.79 -18.31 5.38
C THR A 143 11.13 -17.16 6.17
N PRO A 144 10.37 -17.46 7.24
CA PRO A 144 9.55 -16.47 7.96
C PRO A 144 10.36 -15.35 8.66
N ARG A 145 11.67 -15.29 8.45
CA ARG A 145 12.59 -14.32 9.09
C ARG A 145 12.92 -13.11 8.23
N GLN A 146 12.67 -13.15 6.92
CA GLN A 146 13.07 -12.07 6.01
C GLN A 146 12.01 -11.82 4.95
N THR A 147 11.62 -10.58 4.79
CA THR A 147 10.72 -10.14 3.72
C THR A 147 11.43 -9.15 2.83
N LEU A 148 11.29 -9.30 1.53
CA LEU A 148 11.83 -8.39 0.53
C LEU A 148 10.75 -7.36 0.17
N ILE A 149 11.07 -6.07 0.27
CA ILE A 149 10.21 -4.98 -0.18
C ILE A 149 10.92 -4.25 -1.31
N SER A 150 10.21 -4.03 -2.40
CA SER A 150 10.69 -3.22 -3.51
C SER A 150 9.64 -2.18 -3.90
N GLY A 151 9.98 -1.29 -4.80
CA GLY A 151 9.04 -0.35 -5.39
C GLY A 151 8.66 0.87 -4.55
N LEU A 152 8.83 0.85 -3.22
CA LEU A 152 8.48 1.98 -2.35
C LEU A 152 9.62 3.01 -2.27
N SER A 153 9.40 4.19 -2.84
CA SER A 153 10.31 5.32 -2.66
C SER A 153 10.20 5.95 -1.27
N HIS A 154 11.28 6.60 -0.78
CA HIS A 154 11.26 7.34 0.51
C HIS A 154 10.14 8.39 0.56
N ARG A 155 9.86 9.04 -0.57
CA ARG A 155 8.74 9.97 -0.68
C ARG A 155 7.41 9.25 -0.44
N ARG A 156 7.18 8.11 -1.11
CA ARG A 156 5.92 7.35 -1.01
C ARG A 156 5.73 6.78 0.40
N ILE A 157 6.79 6.27 1.02
CA ILE A 157 6.75 5.86 2.43
C ILE A 157 6.32 7.04 3.32
N GLY A 158 6.94 8.22 3.12
CA GLY A 158 6.59 9.41 3.89
C GLY A 158 5.11 9.82 3.75
N GLU A 159 4.58 9.79 2.54
CA GLU A 159 3.16 10.08 2.27
C GLU A 159 2.23 9.07 2.98
N ILE A 160 2.57 7.78 2.96
CA ILE A 160 1.77 6.73 3.61
C ILE A 160 1.71 6.93 5.13
N ILE A 161 2.84 7.19 5.78
CA ILE A 161 2.90 7.30 7.25
C ILE A 161 2.83 8.74 7.76
N SER A 162 2.48 9.71 6.92
CA SER A 162 2.40 11.14 7.25
C SER A 162 3.71 11.68 7.83
N SER A 163 4.81 11.48 7.09
CA SER A 163 6.15 11.97 7.42
C SER A 163 6.85 12.60 6.21
N THR A 164 7.97 13.27 6.41
CA THR A 164 8.70 13.89 5.32
C THR A 164 9.75 12.94 4.71
N ARG A 165 10.06 13.11 3.42
CA ARG A 165 11.12 12.35 2.74
C ARG A 165 12.48 12.41 3.47
N PRO A 166 12.97 13.57 3.94
CA PRO A 166 14.22 13.65 4.72
C PRO A 166 14.18 12.84 6.01
N THR A 167 13.06 12.87 6.72
CA THR A 167 12.87 12.09 7.96
C THR A 167 12.93 10.59 7.66
N ILE A 168 12.24 10.13 6.62
CA ILE A 168 12.28 8.73 6.18
C ILE A 168 13.70 8.31 5.81
N SER A 169 14.43 9.14 5.06
CA SER A 169 15.83 8.85 4.68
C SER A 169 16.72 8.68 5.90
N ARG A 170 16.55 9.52 6.94
CA ARG A 170 17.30 9.40 8.19
C ARG A 170 16.96 8.13 8.96
N HIS A 171 15.67 7.79 9.07
CA HIS A 171 15.24 6.58 9.75
C HIS A 171 15.72 5.32 9.04
N LEU A 172 15.63 5.24 7.71
CA LEU A 172 16.14 4.10 6.95
C LEU A 172 17.65 3.93 7.12
N GLY A 173 18.42 5.02 7.06
CA GLY A 173 19.86 4.98 7.33
C GLY A 173 20.19 4.55 8.75
N TRP A 174 19.40 4.96 9.74
CA TRP A 174 19.54 4.47 11.11
C TRP A 174 19.17 2.98 11.22
N MET A 175 18.04 2.55 10.67
CA MET A 175 17.62 1.15 10.68
C MET A 175 18.65 0.22 10.01
N GLN A 176 19.29 0.68 8.95
CA GLN A 176 20.35 -0.05 8.26
C GLN A 176 21.58 -0.22 9.17
N ARG A 177 22.02 0.83 9.88
CA ARG A 177 23.11 0.75 10.89
C ARG A 177 22.76 -0.19 12.03
N GLN A 178 21.50 -0.27 12.44
CA GLN A 178 21.01 -1.18 13.47
C GLN A 178 20.74 -2.60 12.96
N LYS A 179 21.01 -2.89 11.68
CA LYS A 179 20.74 -4.19 11.03
C LYS A 179 19.28 -4.63 11.07
N LEU A 180 18.36 -3.69 11.24
CA LEU A 180 16.91 -3.94 11.13
C LEU A 180 16.49 -4.17 9.68
N ILE A 181 17.20 -3.54 8.75
CA ILE A 181 17.00 -3.67 7.32
C ILE A 181 18.35 -3.76 6.59
N GLU A 182 18.34 -4.39 5.43
CA GLU A 182 19.43 -4.35 4.44
C GLU A 182 18.90 -3.73 3.15
N VAL A 183 19.63 -2.80 2.57
CA VAL A 183 19.25 -2.13 1.32
C VAL A 183 20.23 -2.54 0.23
N ASP A 184 19.68 -3.17 -0.81
CA ASP A 184 20.42 -3.41 -2.05
C ASP A 184 20.17 -2.22 -3.00
N ILE A 185 21.23 -1.44 -3.22
CA ILE A 185 21.19 -0.25 -4.08
C ILE A 185 21.03 -0.65 -5.55
N THR A 186 21.56 -1.81 -5.96
CA THR A 186 21.54 -2.27 -7.34
C THR A 186 20.11 -2.67 -7.77
N THR A 187 19.45 -3.46 -6.96
CA THR A 187 18.08 -3.92 -7.21
C THR A 187 17.01 -2.97 -6.68
N LYS A 188 17.42 -1.95 -5.89
CA LYS A 188 16.51 -1.02 -5.17
C LYS A 188 15.49 -1.76 -4.30
N THR A 189 15.95 -2.82 -3.65
CA THR A 189 15.15 -3.63 -2.75
C THR A 189 15.60 -3.46 -1.31
N MET A 190 14.66 -3.63 -0.37
CA MET A 190 14.92 -3.67 1.06
C MET A 190 14.59 -5.06 1.59
N ARG A 191 15.53 -5.65 2.31
CA ARG A 191 15.31 -6.88 3.08
C ARG A 191 15.06 -6.52 4.52
N LEU A 192 13.94 -6.97 5.06
CA LEU A 192 13.54 -6.70 6.44
C LEU A 192 13.98 -7.85 7.35
N ASN A 193 14.58 -7.53 8.49
CA ASN A 193 14.82 -8.48 9.57
C ASN A 193 13.62 -8.45 10.53
N LEU A 194 12.65 -9.34 10.30
CA LEU A 194 11.37 -9.29 11.02
C LEU A 194 11.51 -9.51 12.53
N VAL A 195 12.43 -10.40 12.94
CA VAL A 195 12.67 -10.69 14.37
C VAL A 195 13.16 -9.43 15.09
N GLN A 196 14.14 -8.72 14.50
CA GLN A 196 14.66 -7.50 15.09
C GLN A 196 13.68 -6.33 15.01
N LEU A 197 12.89 -6.24 13.92
CA LEU A 197 11.84 -5.23 13.80
C LEU A 197 10.75 -5.41 14.85
N GLN A 198 10.31 -6.65 15.10
CA GLN A 198 9.33 -6.94 16.14
C GLN A 198 9.88 -6.61 17.53
N ALA A 199 11.10 -7.06 17.85
CA ALA A 199 11.75 -6.74 19.13
C ALA A 199 11.87 -5.22 19.34
N LYS A 200 12.21 -4.48 18.29
CA LYS A 200 12.28 -3.01 18.36
C LYS A 200 10.93 -2.35 18.55
N GLN A 201 9.89 -2.90 17.93
CA GLN A 201 8.53 -2.44 18.15
C GLN A 201 8.12 -2.63 19.62
N ASP A 202 8.38 -3.82 20.18
CA ASP A 202 8.03 -4.14 21.57
C ASP A 202 8.77 -3.22 22.56
N GLU A 203 10.06 -2.91 22.29
CA GLU A 203 10.85 -1.92 23.05
C GLU A 203 10.21 -0.54 23.06
N LEU A 204 9.78 -0.05 21.89
CA LEU A 204 9.12 1.25 21.75
C LEU A 204 7.78 1.31 22.48
N PHE A 205 7.04 0.20 22.53
CA PHE A 205 5.78 0.12 23.28
C PHE A 205 5.98 0.04 24.81
N ALA A 206 7.08 -0.56 25.25
CA ALA A 206 7.39 -0.69 26.68
C ALA A 206 7.83 0.65 27.32
N GLN A 207 8.22 1.64 26.55
CA GLN A 207 8.58 2.97 27.07
C GLN A 207 7.31 3.70 27.53
N PRO A 208 7.24 4.15 28.81
CA PRO A 208 6.10 4.93 29.25
C PRO A 208 6.02 6.22 28.42
N ARG A 209 4.92 6.41 27.72
CA ARG A 209 4.68 7.66 26.98
C ARG A 209 4.68 8.81 27.99
N PRO A 210 5.47 9.87 27.78
CA PRO A 210 5.37 11.05 28.63
C PRO A 210 3.91 11.53 28.58
N HIS A 211 3.28 11.55 29.74
CA HIS A 211 1.92 12.10 29.87
C HIS A 211 1.98 13.54 29.40
N LEU A 212 1.30 13.83 28.29
CA LEU A 212 1.00 15.19 27.86
C LEU A 212 -0.01 15.75 28.88
N HIS A 213 0.50 16.57 29.79
CA HIS A 213 -0.31 17.43 30.66
C HIS A 213 -0.71 18.69 29.89
#